data_ac8ba11cb5201a170586c7d20bbeb78f
#
_entry.id   ac8ba11cb5201a170586c7d20bbeb78f
#
_cell.length_a   1.000
_cell.length_b   1.000
_cell.length_c   1.000
_cell.angle_alpha   90.00
_cell.angle_beta   90.00
_cell.angle_gamma   90.00
#
_symmetry.space_group_name_H-M   'P 1'
#
loop_
_entity.id
_entity.type
_entity.pdbx_description
1 polymer ?
#
loop_
_entity_poly.entity_id
_entity_poly.type
_entity_poly.pdbx_seq_one_letter_code
_entity_poly.pdbx_strand_id
1 'polypeptide(L)'
;NGHIYIGGATSSSNLPGDKLGSVYPANQGGPATPGDGPIDGFVTDLKPDLSGIQKTTYIGTTGVDIVYGLKFDKKGFPYIAGTTTSSNWPIQNVLFSNPGSSQFIVKLKPDLSGYVYSTVFGTGSSVPNISPIAFLVDRCENVYVSGWGGGLNKTEGYGAGNTTGLPERDPIPNIPAPDGQDFFFFVKKKNAQSQLFGSHFGQNGG
;
A
#
# COMPACT_ATOMS: atom_id res chain seq x y z
N ASN A 1 -6.06 23.42 -2.77
CA ASN A 1 -6.76 23.30 -4.06
C ASN A 1 -8.17 22.68 -3.97
N GLY A 2 -8.59 22.19 -2.79
CA GLY A 2 -9.96 21.70 -2.56
C GLY A 2 -10.30 20.34 -3.17
N HIS A 3 -9.41 19.68 -3.88
CA HIS A 3 -9.63 18.33 -4.41
C HIS A 3 -9.88 17.31 -3.30
N ILE A 4 -10.79 16.39 -3.53
CA ILE A 4 -11.13 15.31 -2.62
C ILE A 4 -10.77 13.99 -3.28
N TYR A 5 -9.94 13.21 -2.62
CA TYR A 5 -9.51 11.92 -3.15
C TYR A 5 -10.04 10.78 -2.29
N ILE A 6 -10.43 9.70 -2.95
CA ILE A 6 -10.86 8.44 -2.33
C ILE A 6 -9.93 7.34 -2.83
N GLY A 7 -9.51 6.47 -1.93
CA GLY A 7 -8.76 5.26 -2.25
C GLY A 7 -9.36 4.05 -1.56
N GLY A 8 -9.21 2.90 -2.15
CA GLY A 8 -9.73 1.63 -1.63
C GLY A 8 -9.43 0.48 -2.56
N ALA A 9 -10.25 -0.57 -2.49
CA ALA A 9 -10.21 -1.71 -3.40
C ALA A 9 -11.58 -1.92 -4.06
N THR A 10 -11.57 -2.54 -5.23
CA THR A 10 -12.80 -2.79 -5.99
C THR A 10 -12.67 -4.03 -6.87
N SER A 11 -13.77 -4.77 -7.00
CA SER A 11 -13.93 -5.79 -8.04
C SER A 11 -14.58 -5.26 -9.32
N SER A 12 -15.01 -4.00 -9.34
CA SER A 12 -15.64 -3.39 -10.51
C SER A 12 -14.62 -3.16 -11.63
N SER A 13 -14.93 -3.60 -12.83
CA SER A 13 -14.16 -3.31 -14.03
C SER A 13 -14.44 -1.91 -14.61
N ASN A 14 -15.45 -1.22 -14.11
CA ASN A 14 -15.92 0.06 -14.66
C ASN A 14 -16.27 1.08 -13.57
N LEU A 15 -15.29 1.48 -12.76
CA LEU A 15 -15.46 2.64 -11.87
C LEU A 15 -15.75 3.91 -12.70
N PRO A 16 -16.60 4.82 -12.18
CA PRO A 16 -16.88 6.10 -12.83
C PRO A 16 -15.65 7.01 -12.85
N GLY A 17 -15.68 8.04 -13.71
CA GLY A 17 -14.62 9.03 -13.88
C GLY A 17 -13.79 8.82 -15.13
N ASP A 18 -13.10 9.89 -15.54
CA ASP A 18 -12.17 9.82 -16.66
C ASP A 18 -10.95 8.96 -16.29
N LYS A 19 -10.58 8.05 -17.18
CA LYS A 19 -9.45 7.13 -17.02
C LYS A 19 -8.37 7.35 -18.07
N LEU A 20 -8.59 8.26 -19.02
CA LEU A 20 -7.65 8.53 -20.09
C LEU A 20 -6.34 9.07 -19.54
N GLY A 21 -5.22 8.41 -19.87
CA GLY A 21 -3.90 8.78 -19.37
C GLY A 21 -3.72 8.58 -17.86
N SER A 22 -4.56 7.80 -17.18
CA SER A 22 -4.34 7.34 -15.80
C SER A 22 -3.26 6.25 -15.75
N VAL A 23 -2.81 5.88 -14.54
CA VAL A 23 -1.81 4.80 -14.36
C VAL A 23 -2.34 3.50 -14.98
N TYR A 24 -3.54 3.09 -14.56
CA TYR A 24 -4.24 1.95 -15.16
C TYR A 24 -5.70 2.33 -15.44
N PRO A 25 -6.13 2.29 -16.70
CA PRO A 25 -7.50 2.63 -17.07
C PRO A 25 -8.51 1.51 -16.78
N ALA A 26 -8.05 0.31 -16.49
CA ALA A 26 -8.88 -0.86 -16.25
C ALA A 26 -8.36 -1.66 -15.05
N ASN A 27 -9.28 -2.38 -14.40
CA ASN A 27 -8.96 -3.36 -13.36
C ASN A 27 -8.18 -4.52 -13.99
N GLN A 28 -7.06 -4.89 -13.39
CA GLN A 28 -6.14 -5.94 -13.84
C GLN A 28 -6.03 -7.07 -12.81
N GLY A 29 -6.68 -6.91 -11.66
CA GLY A 29 -6.53 -7.77 -10.51
C GLY A 29 -6.96 -9.22 -10.74
N GLY A 30 -6.46 -10.09 -9.90
CA GLY A 30 -6.92 -11.47 -9.77
C GLY A 30 -8.06 -11.60 -8.76
N PRO A 31 -8.80 -12.72 -8.76
CA PRO A 31 -9.83 -12.99 -7.76
C PRO A 31 -9.20 -13.32 -6.40
N ALA A 32 -9.80 -12.82 -5.32
CA ALA A 32 -9.39 -13.16 -3.96
C ALA A 32 -9.69 -14.63 -3.63
N THR A 33 -10.84 -15.11 -4.09
CA THR A 33 -11.25 -16.53 -4.01
C THR A 33 -11.86 -16.96 -5.34
N PRO A 34 -11.92 -18.28 -5.64
CA PRO A 34 -12.61 -18.76 -6.83
C PRO A 34 -14.07 -18.28 -6.85
N GLY A 35 -14.45 -17.57 -7.91
CA GLY A 35 -15.79 -16.99 -8.08
C GLY A 35 -15.89 -15.50 -7.78
N ASP A 36 -14.89 -14.89 -7.14
CA ASP A 36 -14.80 -13.45 -7.01
C ASP A 36 -14.33 -12.81 -8.33
N GLY A 37 -14.69 -11.56 -8.53
CA GLY A 37 -14.14 -10.76 -9.62
C GLY A 37 -12.68 -10.36 -9.35
N PRO A 38 -12.00 -9.80 -10.36
CA PRO A 38 -10.67 -9.25 -10.19
C PRO A 38 -10.69 -8.09 -9.16
N ILE A 39 -9.73 -8.05 -8.24
CA ILE A 39 -9.65 -7.04 -7.19
C ILE A 39 -8.40 -6.20 -7.37
N ASP A 40 -8.59 -4.92 -7.66
CA ASP A 40 -7.54 -3.92 -7.68
C ASP A 40 -7.80 -2.80 -6.67
N GLY A 41 -6.73 -2.17 -6.23
CA GLY A 41 -6.79 -0.86 -5.63
C GLY A 41 -7.32 0.19 -6.61
N PHE A 42 -7.79 1.31 -6.09
CA PHE A 42 -8.15 2.47 -6.89
C PHE A 42 -7.87 3.77 -6.17
N VAL A 43 -7.69 4.83 -6.95
CA VAL A 43 -7.70 6.22 -6.48
C VAL A 43 -8.59 7.04 -7.40
N THR A 44 -9.48 7.81 -6.80
CA THR A 44 -10.44 8.67 -7.51
C THR A 44 -10.33 10.11 -6.99
N ASP A 45 -10.22 11.06 -7.91
CA ASP A 45 -10.28 12.50 -7.66
C ASP A 45 -11.70 13.01 -7.94
N LEU A 46 -12.31 13.58 -6.90
CA LEU A 46 -13.65 14.16 -6.94
C LEU A 46 -13.56 15.70 -7.12
N LYS A 47 -14.56 16.27 -7.72
CA LYS A 47 -14.70 17.72 -7.75
C LYS A 47 -14.86 18.26 -6.32
N PRO A 48 -14.34 19.47 -6.03
CA PRO A 48 -14.40 20.06 -4.69
C PRO A 48 -15.83 20.22 -4.13
N ASP A 49 -16.80 20.41 -5.01
CA ASP A 49 -18.22 20.57 -4.68
C ASP A 49 -18.98 19.22 -4.60
N LEU A 50 -18.26 18.10 -4.77
CA LEU A 50 -18.81 16.75 -4.82
C LEU A 50 -19.81 16.51 -5.95
N SER A 51 -19.93 17.41 -6.93
CA SER A 51 -20.87 17.28 -8.05
C SER A 51 -20.51 16.18 -9.05
N GLY A 52 -19.31 15.58 -8.92
CA GLY A 52 -18.88 14.52 -9.81
C GLY A 52 -17.45 14.07 -9.58
N ILE A 53 -17.05 13.11 -10.38
CA ILE A 53 -15.71 12.52 -10.39
C ILE A 53 -14.93 13.12 -11.55
N GLN A 54 -13.72 13.61 -11.26
CA GLN A 54 -12.84 14.17 -12.29
C GLN A 54 -12.02 13.07 -12.95
N LYS A 55 -11.34 12.25 -12.13
CA LYS A 55 -10.45 11.22 -12.65
C LYS A 55 -10.45 10.00 -11.75
N THR A 56 -10.30 8.83 -12.33
CA THR A 56 -10.09 7.56 -11.62
C THR A 56 -8.93 6.81 -12.24
N THR A 57 -8.11 6.19 -11.39
CA THR A 57 -7.11 5.20 -11.79
C THR A 57 -7.28 3.94 -10.98
N TYR A 58 -7.11 2.80 -11.61
CA TYR A 58 -6.85 1.56 -10.89
C TYR A 58 -5.38 1.51 -10.47
N ILE A 59 -5.11 0.77 -9.42
CA ILE A 59 -3.78 0.58 -8.85
C ILE A 59 -3.64 -0.91 -8.56
N GLY A 60 -2.83 -1.58 -9.34
CA GLY A 60 -2.72 -3.02 -9.11
C GLY A 60 -1.86 -3.77 -10.13
N THR A 61 -2.04 -5.07 -10.07
CA THR A 61 -1.33 -6.10 -10.81
C THR A 61 -2.33 -7.19 -11.19
N THR A 62 -1.85 -8.35 -11.62
CA THR A 62 -2.69 -9.54 -11.82
C THR A 62 -3.03 -10.28 -10.51
N GLY A 63 -2.58 -9.78 -9.35
CA GLY A 63 -2.92 -10.27 -8.02
C GLY A 63 -4.14 -9.57 -7.43
N VAL A 64 -4.36 -9.76 -6.14
CA VAL A 64 -5.30 -8.97 -5.33
C VAL A 64 -4.55 -7.77 -4.77
N ASP A 65 -5.03 -6.59 -5.06
CA ASP A 65 -4.38 -5.34 -4.69
C ASP A 65 -5.35 -4.44 -3.92
N ILE A 66 -4.94 -3.97 -2.74
CA ILE A 66 -5.79 -3.16 -1.86
C ILE A 66 -5.04 -1.90 -1.43
N VAL A 67 -5.65 -0.74 -1.63
CA VAL A 67 -5.19 0.53 -1.06
C VAL A 67 -5.82 0.73 0.32
N TYR A 68 -5.02 0.75 1.37
CA TYR A 68 -5.45 0.99 2.75
C TYR A 68 -5.22 2.42 3.22
N GLY A 69 -4.24 3.10 2.66
CA GLY A 69 -3.87 4.44 3.07
C GLY A 69 -3.72 5.40 1.91
N LEU A 70 -4.23 6.62 2.09
CA LEU A 70 -4.08 7.74 1.15
C LEU A 70 -3.74 9.00 1.94
N LYS A 71 -2.62 9.64 1.62
CA LYS A 71 -2.13 10.89 2.22
C LYS A 71 -1.56 11.79 1.13
N PHE A 72 -1.29 13.05 1.49
CA PHE A 72 -0.73 14.04 0.58
C PHE A 72 0.51 14.67 1.18
N ASP A 73 1.47 15.00 0.32
CA ASP A 73 2.51 15.95 0.71
C ASP A 73 2.03 17.40 0.58
N LYS A 74 2.87 18.35 1.01
CA LYS A 74 2.57 19.80 0.95
C LYS A 74 2.36 20.33 -0.48
N LYS A 75 2.79 19.60 -1.49
CA LYS A 75 2.69 19.99 -2.89
C LYS A 75 1.45 19.38 -3.56
N GLY A 76 0.66 18.59 -2.82
CA GLY A 76 -0.55 17.95 -3.31
C GLY A 76 -0.31 16.65 -4.06
N PHE A 77 0.86 16.02 -3.94
CA PHE A 77 1.10 14.70 -4.50
C PHE A 77 0.45 13.64 -3.63
N PRO A 78 -0.40 12.76 -4.20
CA PRO A 78 -0.97 11.65 -3.48
C PRO A 78 0.09 10.58 -3.17
N TYR A 79 0.06 10.07 -1.95
CA TYR A 79 0.78 8.89 -1.50
C TYR A 79 -0.23 7.83 -1.14
N ILE A 80 0.00 6.62 -1.56
CA ILE A 80 -0.81 5.46 -1.20
C ILE A 80 0.06 4.38 -0.60
N ALA A 81 -0.51 3.63 0.32
CA ALA A 81 0.05 2.42 0.88
C ALA A 81 -1.00 1.31 0.87
N GLY A 82 -0.56 0.10 0.66
CA GLY A 82 -1.45 -1.03 0.56
C GLY A 82 -0.75 -2.36 0.51
N THR A 83 -1.50 -3.38 0.12
CA THR A 83 -1.00 -4.74 -0.03
C THR A 83 -1.29 -5.29 -1.43
N THR A 84 -0.45 -6.22 -1.85
CA THR A 84 -0.57 -6.98 -3.10
C THR A 84 -0.32 -8.45 -2.84
N THR A 85 -0.95 -9.33 -3.58
CA THR A 85 -0.60 -10.76 -3.62
C THR A 85 0.30 -11.11 -4.81
N SER A 86 0.74 -10.11 -5.57
CA SER A 86 1.63 -10.32 -6.71
C SER A 86 3.10 -10.13 -6.31
N SER A 87 3.95 -11.04 -6.73
CA SER A 87 5.41 -10.88 -6.64
C SER A 87 5.98 -9.89 -7.67
N ASN A 88 5.16 -9.44 -8.64
CA ASN A 88 5.56 -8.60 -9.78
C ASN A 88 5.08 -7.14 -9.65
N TRP A 89 5.03 -6.61 -8.44
CA TRP A 89 4.68 -5.20 -8.25
C TRP A 89 5.63 -4.27 -9.04
N PRO A 90 5.13 -3.24 -9.76
CA PRO A 90 5.96 -2.33 -10.54
C PRO A 90 6.82 -1.45 -9.63
N ILE A 91 8.13 -1.73 -9.56
CA ILE A 91 9.12 -0.95 -8.81
C ILE A 91 9.71 0.10 -9.73
N GLN A 92 9.62 1.38 -9.35
CA GLN A 92 10.06 2.50 -10.18
C GLN A 92 10.70 3.62 -9.34
N ASN A 93 11.80 4.17 -9.85
CA ASN A 93 12.46 5.40 -9.33
C ASN A 93 12.81 5.34 -7.85
N VAL A 94 13.33 4.21 -7.37
CA VAL A 94 13.65 3.98 -5.95
C VAL A 94 15.06 3.43 -5.77
N LEU A 95 15.66 3.71 -4.62
CA LEU A 95 16.92 3.12 -4.19
C LEU A 95 16.73 1.99 -3.17
N PHE A 96 15.58 1.94 -2.50
CA PHE A 96 15.24 0.90 -1.54
C PHE A 96 13.93 0.22 -1.93
N SER A 97 13.98 -1.08 -2.10
CA SER A 97 12.84 -1.96 -2.29
C SER A 97 13.22 -3.39 -1.88
N ASN A 98 12.24 -4.17 -1.48
CA ASN A 98 12.37 -5.63 -1.29
C ASN A 98 11.51 -6.34 -2.35
N PRO A 99 12.03 -6.59 -3.56
CA PRO A 99 11.25 -7.19 -4.65
C PRO A 99 10.59 -8.51 -4.24
N GLY A 100 9.39 -8.75 -4.77
CA GLY A 100 8.58 -9.91 -4.40
C GLY A 100 7.76 -9.76 -3.13
N SER A 101 7.95 -8.66 -2.38
CA SER A 101 7.18 -8.36 -1.17
C SER A 101 5.81 -7.80 -1.48
N SER A 102 4.94 -7.86 -0.49
CA SER A 102 3.49 -7.66 -0.63
C SER A 102 2.95 -6.38 -0.02
N GLN A 103 3.76 -5.55 0.62
CA GLN A 103 3.36 -4.23 1.07
C GLN A 103 3.92 -3.19 0.13
N PHE A 104 3.06 -2.37 -0.48
CA PHE A 104 3.50 -1.31 -1.39
C PHE A 104 3.37 0.09 -0.80
N ILE A 105 4.25 0.98 -1.24
CA ILE A 105 4.17 2.43 -1.06
C ILE A 105 4.39 3.08 -2.42
N VAL A 106 3.47 3.95 -2.81
CA VAL A 106 3.52 4.65 -4.09
C VAL A 106 3.29 6.14 -3.88
N LYS A 107 4.04 6.97 -4.56
CA LYS A 107 3.73 8.39 -4.77
C LYS A 107 3.22 8.55 -6.19
N LEU A 108 2.02 9.09 -6.33
CA LEU A 108 1.38 9.37 -7.61
C LEU A 108 1.63 10.81 -8.06
N LYS A 109 1.54 11.06 -9.36
CA LYS A 109 1.37 12.41 -9.86
C LYS A 109 -0.01 12.94 -9.47
N PRO A 110 -0.19 14.25 -9.24
CA PRO A 110 -1.48 14.81 -8.83
C PRO A 110 -2.62 14.56 -9.83
N ASP A 111 -2.30 14.45 -11.11
CA ASP A 111 -3.25 14.15 -12.18
C ASP A 111 -3.53 12.65 -12.35
N LEU A 112 -3.03 11.80 -11.47
CA LEU A 112 -3.12 10.34 -11.50
C LEU A 112 -2.58 9.69 -12.79
N SER A 113 -1.71 10.39 -13.55
CA SER A 113 -1.18 9.92 -14.83
C SER A 113 0.03 8.98 -14.71
N GLY A 114 0.58 8.81 -13.52
CA GLY A 114 1.77 7.97 -13.37
C GLY A 114 2.31 7.95 -11.95
N TYR A 115 3.26 7.05 -11.74
CA TYR A 115 4.04 6.98 -10.52
C TYR A 115 5.17 8.01 -10.53
N VAL A 116 5.32 8.76 -9.45
CA VAL A 116 6.55 9.50 -9.16
C VAL A 116 7.60 8.50 -8.67
N TYR A 117 7.20 7.61 -7.76
CA TYR A 117 7.93 6.41 -7.41
C TYR A 117 6.98 5.30 -6.96
N SER A 118 7.42 4.06 -7.05
CA SER A 118 6.71 2.88 -6.58
C SER A 118 7.69 1.88 -5.99
N THR A 119 7.37 1.33 -4.83
CA THR A 119 8.23 0.42 -4.08
C THR A 119 7.43 -0.57 -3.27
N VAL A 120 8.07 -1.67 -2.91
CA VAL A 120 7.54 -2.65 -1.95
C VAL A 120 8.51 -2.86 -0.79
N PHE A 121 7.98 -3.29 0.34
CA PHE A 121 8.74 -3.76 1.49
C PHE A 121 8.10 -5.01 2.08
N GLY A 122 8.90 -5.81 2.75
CA GLY A 122 8.45 -7.07 3.35
C GLY A 122 9.54 -8.13 3.31
N THR A 123 9.11 -9.38 3.39
CA THR A 123 9.99 -10.56 3.45
C THR A 123 10.34 -11.16 2.09
N GLY A 124 9.89 -10.57 0.98
CA GLY A 124 10.01 -11.16 -0.35
C GLY A 124 8.90 -12.18 -0.66
N SER A 125 7.87 -12.27 0.18
CA SER A 125 6.73 -13.16 -0.01
C SER A 125 5.58 -12.44 -0.70
N SER A 126 4.85 -13.13 -1.57
CA SER A 126 3.60 -12.65 -2.20
C SER A 126 2.39 -12.72 -1.26
N VAL A 127 2.57 -13.16 -0.02
CA VAL A 127 1.56 -13.10 1.04
C VAL A 127 1.83 -11.85 1.88
N PRO A 128 0.84 -10.95 2.07
CA PRO A 128 1.01 -9.79 2.93
C PRO A 128 1.47 -10.16 4.34
N ASN A 129 2.54 -9.52 4.80
CA ASN A 129 3.08 -9.75 6.14
C ASN A 129 2.26 -9.07 7.23
N ILE A 130 1.63 -7.94 6.89
CA ILE A 130 0.85 -7.13 7.82
C ILE A 130 -0.49 -6.71 7.21
N SER A 131 -1.48 -6.50 8.07
CA SER A 131 -2.65 -5.66 7.79
C SER A 131 -2.30 -4.22 8.08
N PRO A 132 -2.10 -3.35 7.08
CA PRO A 132 -1.80 -1.94 7.32
C PRO A 132 -2.98 -1.24 7.98
N ILE A 133 -2.73 -0.54 9.08
CA ILE A 133 -3.77 0.19 9.85
C ILE A 133 -3.45 1.68 10.02
N ALA A 134 -2.19 2.06 9.89
CA ALA A 134 -1.80 3.46 9.95
C ALA A 134 -0.82 3.80 8.83
N PHE A 135 -1.04 4.98 8.26
CA PHE A 135 -0.25 5.52 7.17
C PHE A 135 -0.12 7.04 7.34
N LEU A 136 1.10 7.53 7.32
CA LEU A 136 1.41 8.95 7.46
C LEU A 136 2.52 9.34 6.49
N VAL A 137 2.45 10.58 5.99
CA VAL A 137 3.53 11.26 5.27
C VAL A 137 3.85 12.53 6.05
N ASP A 138 5.09 12.67 6.51
CA ASP A 138 5.51 13.83 7.28
C ASP A 138 5.87 15.04 6.40
N ARG A 139 6.23 16.15 7.04
CA ARG A 139 6.60 17.38 6.34
C ARG A 139 7.90 17.27 5.54
N CYS A 140 8.73 16.28 5.85
CA CYS A 140 9.97 15.96 5.14
C CYS A 140 9.73 14.92 4.02
N GLU A 141 8.49 14.53 3.79
CA GLU A 141 8.06 13.50 2.85
C GLU A 141 8.57 12.09 3.23
N ASN A 142 8.90 11.85 4.51
CA ASN A 142 9.11 10.48 4.99
C ASN A 142 7.77 9.79 5.16
N VAL A 143 7.75 8.50 4.90
CA VAL A 143 6.54 7.67 4.93
C VAL A 143 6.60 6.72 6.11
N TYR A 144 5.53 6.70 6.89
CA TYR A 144 5.34 5.85 8.06
C TYR A 144 4.19 4.88 7.79
N VAL A 145 4.43 3.60 7.98
CA VAL A 145 3.41 2.55 7.88
C VAL A 145 3.48 1.72 9.14
N SER A 146 2.34 1.37 9.69
CA SER A 146 2.24 0.33 10.71
C SER A 146 1.08 -0.62 10.44
N GLY A 147 1.21 -1.81 10.94
CA GLY A 147 0.21 -2.85 10.84
C GLY A 147 0.59 -4.02 11.71
N TRP A 148 -0.22 -5.02 11.74
CA TRP A 148 0.02 -6.24 12.49
C TRP A 148 -0.09 -7.48 11.63
N GLY A 149 0.57 -8.56 12.04
CA GLY A 149 0.45 -9.90 11.49
C GLY A 149 -0.74 -10.67 12.06
N GLY A 150 -0.76 -11.97 11.82
CA GLY A 150 -1.77 -12.87 12.38
C GLY A 150 -3.04 -13.02 11.56
N GLY A 151 -4.09 -13.55 12.21
CA GLY A 151 -5.30 -14.04 11.54
C GLY A 151 -6.23 -12.98 10.97
N LEU A 152 -6.02 -11.71 11.26
CA LEU A 152 -6.94 -10.63 10.84
C LEU A 152 -7.02 -10.45 9.32
N ASN A 153 -5.94 -10.74 8.61
CA ASN A 153 -5.93 -10.68 7.14
C ASN A 153 -6.78 -11.77 6.47
N LYS A 154 -7.23 -12.78 7.18
CA LYS A 154 -8.03 -13.88 6.59
C LYS A 154 -9.39 -13.43 6.08
N THR A 155 -9.99 -12.41 6.70
CA THR A 155 -11.30 -11.87 6.29
C THR A 155 -11.22 -11.10 4.98
N GLU A 156 -10.03 -10.65 4.60
CA GLU A 156 -9.75 -9.91 3.36
C GLU A 156 -9.32 -10.83 2.21
N GLY A 157 -9.47 -12.14 2.35
CA GLY A 157 -9.03 -13.11 1.34
C GLY A 157 -7.53 -13.39 1.34
N TYR A 158 -6.78 -12.81 2.27
CA TYR A 158 -5.36 -13.11 2.44
C TYR A 158 -5.14 -14.30 3.38
N GLY A 159 -4.01 -14.97 3.25
CA GLY A 159 -3.48 -15.83 4.29
C GLY A 159 -3.22 -15.05 5.57
N ALA A 160 -2.99 -15.74 6.68
CA ALA A 160 -2.55 -15.08 7.91
C ALA A 160 -1.24 -14.31 7.65
N GLY A 161 -1.20 -13.04 8.01
CA GLY A 161 0.01 -12.24 7.96
C GLY A 161 1.06 -12.80 8.93
N ASN A 162 2.33 -12.66 8.58
CA ASN A 162 3.44 -13.08 9.44
C ASN A 162 4.53 -12.01 9.42
N THR A 163 4.74 -11.37 10.56
CA THR A 163 5.72 -10.29 10.71
C THR A 163 7.15 -10.78 10.88
N THR A 164 7.37 -12.08 11.11
CA THR A 164 8.71 -12.65 11.24
C THR A 164 9.52 -12.42 9.95
N GLY A 165 10.74 -11.88 10.10
CA GLY A 165 11.63 -11.60 8.99
C GLY A 165 11.36 -10.28 8.25
N LEU A 166 10.42 -9.47 8.72
CA LEU A 166 10.30 -8.10 8.24
C LEU A 166 11.59 -7.30 8.49
N PRO A 167 11.94 -6.35 7.60
CA PRO A 167 13.24 -5.68 7.67
C PRO A 167 13.33 -4.75 8.90
N GLU A 168 14.11 -5.13 9.88
CA GLU A 168 14.42 -4.30 11.05
C GLU A 168 15.54 -3.30 10.75
N ARG A 169 15.42 -2.13 11.33
CA ARG A 169 16.46 -1.10 11.36
C ARG A 169 16.27 -0.21 12.59
N ASP A 170 17.32 -0.07 13.38
CA ASP A 170 17.29 0.67 14.65
C ASP A 170 16.11 0.25 15.55
N PRO A 171 15.89 -1.07 15.78
CA PRO A 171 14.66 -1.55 16.40
C PRO A 171 14.56 -1.10 17.85
N ILE A 172 13.34 -1.07 18.35
CA ILE A 172 13.06 -0.80 19.78
C ILE A 172 13.76 -1.87 20.63
N PRO A 173 14.59 -1.46 21.60
CA PRO A 173 15.33 -2.43 22.41
C PRO A 173 14.42 -3.22 23.37
N ASN A 174 14.85 -4.42 23.71
CA ASN A 174 14.18 -5.30 24.68
C ASN A 174 12.75 -5.73 24.30
N ILE A 175 12.41 -5.73 23.02
CA ILE A 175 11.20 -6.38 22.53
C ILE A 175 11.49 -7.87 22.36
N PRO A 176 10.59 -8.77 22.79
CA PRO A 176 10.72 -10.20 22.53
C PRO A 176 10.88 -10.51 21.04
N ALA A 177 11.50 -11.63 20.73
CA ALA A 177 11.60 -12.09 19.35
C ALA A 177 10.20 -12.23 18.73
N PRO A 178 10.00 -11.80 17.48
CA PRO A 178 8.67 -11.80 16.85
C PRO A 178 8.12 -13.23 16.71
N ASP A 179 6.86 -13.40 17.07
CA ASP A 179 6.12 -14.67 16.89
C ASP A 179 5.28 -14.69 15.60
N GLY A 180 5.32 -13.59 14.84
CA GLY A 180 4.61 -13.42 13.57
C GLY A 180 3.28 -12.70 13.70
N GLN A 181 2.78 -12.46 14.90
CA GLN A 181 1.50 -11.78 15.13
C GLN A 181 1.67 -10.35 15.66
N ASP A 182 2.90 -9.90 15.82
CA ASP A 182 3.24 -8.59 16.34
C ASP A 182 2.78 -7.44 15.47
N PHE A 183 2.73 -6.25 16.07
CA PHE A 183 2.80 -5.00 15.34
C PHE A 183 4.16 -4.84 14.67
N PHE A 184 4.15 -4.22 13.49
CA PHE A 184 5.37 -3.79 12.83
C PHE A 184 5.28 -2.33 12.43
N PHE A 185 6.31 -1.58 12.76
CA PHE A 185 6.50 -0.18 12.38
C PHE A 185 7.57 -0.08 11.31
N PHE A 186 7.27 0.66 10.26
CA PHE A 186 8.19 0.86 9.16
C PHE A 186 8.24 2.34 8.77
N VAL A 187 9.45 2.89 8.67
CA VAL A 187 9.66 4.27 8.24
C VAL A 187 10.59 4.30 7.04
N LYS A 188 10.14 4.93 5.97
CA LYS A 188 10.87 5.07 4.74
C LYS A 188 11.22 6.53 4.48
N LYS A 189 12.47 6.79 4.11
CA LYS A 189 12.93 8.10 3.72
C LYS A 189 12.24 8.55 2.43
N LYS A 190 12.07 9.86 2.29
CA LYS A 190 11.60 10.54 1.08
C LYS A 190 12.12 9.89 -0.20
N ASN A 191 11.24 9.78 -1.21
CA ASN A 191 11.51 9.18 -2.51
C ASN A 191 12.07 7.75 -2.43
N ALA A 192 11.69 7.02 -1.40
CA ALA A 192 12.13 5.65 -1.18
C ALA A 192 13.66 5.45 -1.24
N GLN A 193 14.43 6.42 -0.72
CA GLN A 193 15.90 6.38 -0.76
C GLN A 193 16.47 5.30 0.17
N SER A 194 15.89 5.14 1.35
CA SER A 194 16.32 4.14 2.34
C SER A 194 15.21 3.86 3.34
N GLN A 195 15.34 2.76 4.07
CA GLN A 195 14.61 2.55 5.31
C GLN A 195 15.25 3.42 6.40
N LEU A 196 14.46 4.12 7.18
CA LEU A 196 14.92 4.90 8.34
C LEU A 196 14.74 4.16 9.64
N PHE A 197 13.66 3.39 9.76
CA PHE A 197 13.29 2.63 10.95
C PHE A 197 12.50 1.39 10.57
N GLY A 198 12.64 0.33 11.36
CA GLY A 198 11.82 -0.87 11.28
C GLY A 198 11.91 -1.65 12.58
N SER A 199 10.77 -1.92 13.22
CA SER A 199 10.74 -2.62 14.49
C SER A 199 9.43 -3.36 14.68
N HIS A 200 9.54 -4.52 15.31
CA HIS A 200 8.40 -5.21 15.89
C HIS A 200 8.01 -4.55 17.23
N PHE A 201 6.76 -4.74 17.60
CA PHE A 201 6.23 -4.38 18.92
C PHE A 201 5.12 -5.36 19.29
N GLY A 202 5.37 -6.17 20.31
CA GLY A 202 4.44 -7.17 20.78
C GLY A 202 4.99 -7.96 21.97
N GLN A 203 4.22 -8.94 22.40
CA GLN A 203 4.61 -9.93 23.43
C GLN A 203 4.30 -11.32 22.88
N ASN A 204 5.20 -12.27 23.10
CA ASN A 204 4.98 -13.67 22.72
C ASN A 204 3.80 -14.25 23.48
N GLY A 205 2.88 -14.90 22.79
CA GLY A 205 1.75 -15.61 23.39
C GLY A 205 0.52 -14.77 23.69
N GLY A 206 0.29 -13.69 22.90
CA GLY A 206 -0.94 -12.90 22.93
C GLY A 206 -2.06 -13.51 22.10
#